data_964b29c6c00448e620640b3574c71874
#
_entry.id   964b29c6c00448e620640b3574c71874
#
_cell.length_a   1.000
_cell.length_b   1.000
_cell.length_c   1.000
_cell.angle_alpha   90.00
_cell.angle_beta   90.00
_cell.angle_gamma   90.00
#
_symmetry.space_group_name_H-M   'P 1'
#
loop_
_entity.id
_entity.type
_entity.pdbx_description
1 polymer ?
#
loop_
_entity_poly.entity_id
_entity_poly.type
_entity_poly.pdbx_seq_one_letter_code
_entity_poly.pdbx_strand_id
1 'polypeptide(L)'
;MLESLNQPLNVIGNAESIFSKTNGKIIDSLPTIRFNRADIVDTESQGSRWDYLASSEINTFEKYNAETPKFHTLIFTPNKKEFEYKVRKAKFNTRKIKLPIFQSEWLANKLSATPSTGLQVLYYLSEMNNKNVSIFGFDFKKTRTFYETRNKGQHDYNKESAFVLNLVEQNGWKIYR
;
A
#
# COMPACT_ATOMS: atom_id res chain seq x y z
N MET A 1 16.79 -0.46 -11.51
CA MET A 1 15.53 0.34 -11.42
C MET A 1 14.57 -0.13 -10.31
N LEU A 2 14.77 -1.32 -9.73
CA LEU A 2 13.99 -1.87 -8.60
C LEU A 2 14.61 -1.56 -7.22
N GLU A 3 15.82 -1.02 -7.18
CA GLU A 3 16.60 -0.78 -5.95
C GLU A 3 15.92 0.14 -4.93
N SER A 4 15.01 1.02 -5.35
CA SER A 4 14.38 1.98 -4.44
C SER A 4 13.37 1.36 -3.46
N LEU A 5 12.86 0.16 -3.71
CA LEU A 5 11.99 -0.56 -2.77
C LEU A 5 12.72 -1.62 -1.95
N ASN A 6 14.02 -1.82 -2.18
CA ASN A 6 14.85 -2.73 -1.39
C ASN A 6 15.66 -2.02 -0.29
N GLN A 7 15.14 -0.92 0.22
CA GLN A 7 15.66 -0.14 1.35
C GLN A 7 14.71 -0.27 2.55
N PRO A 8 15.11 0.16 3.75
CA PRO A 8 14.16 0.26 4.86
C PRO A 8 12.95 1.14 4.51
N LEU A 9 11.74 0.63 4.76
CA LEU A 9 10.48 1.27 4.38
C LEU A 9 9.43 1.19 5.48
N ASN A 10 8.60 2.22 5.56
CA ASN A 10 7.37 2.23 6.34
C ASN A 10 6.15 2.09 5.42
N VAL A 11 5.29 1.13 5.69
CA VAL A 11 4.09 0.82 4.92
C VAL A 11 2.86 1.22 5.74
N ILE A 12 2.10 2.22 5.25
CA ILE A 12 1.08 2.91 6.02
C ILE A 12 -0.31 2.59 5.48
N GLY A 13 -1.05 1.75 6.20
CA GLY A 13 -2.46 1.44 5.90
C GLY A 13 -3.41 2.56 6.32
N ASN A 14 -4.69 2.37 5.97
CA ASN A 14 -5.74 3.36 6.17
C ASN A 14 -6.78 2.96 7.24
N ALA A 15 -6.43 2.04 8.13
CA ALA A 15 -7.32 1.63 9.23
C ALA A 15 -7.42 2.73 10.29
N GLU A 16 -8.61 2.95 10.87
CA GLU A 16 -8.84 3.89 11.97
C GLU A 16 -7.93 3.62 13.18
N SER A 17 -7.53 2.37 13.39
CA SER A 17 -6.63 1.97 14.47
C SER A 17 -5.28 2.71 14.46
N ILE A 18 -4.88 3.31 13.33
CA ILE A 18 -3.65 4.12 13.26
C ILE A 18 -3.68 5.31 14.23
N PHE A 19 -4.87 5.87 14.51
CA PHE A 19 -5.05 7.03 15.40
C PHE A 19 -4.97 6.68 16.89
N SER A 20 -4.88 5.40 17.23
CA SER A 20 -4.75 4.97 18.63
C SER A 20 -3.34 5.21 19.21
N LYS A 21 -2.36 5.59 18.37
CA LYS A 21 -0.96 5.77 18.76
C LYS A 21 -0.30 6.93 18.00
N THR A 22 0.63 7.60 18.67
CA THR A 22 1.41 8.72 18.12
C THR A 22 2.68 8.20 17.42
N ASN A 23 2.51 7.45 16.32
CA ASN A 23 3.62 6.86 15.57
C ASN A 23 4.23 7.79 14.49
N GLY A 24 3.74 9.00 14.32
CA GLY A 24 4.10 9.88 13.20
C GLY A 24 5.61 10.10 13.04
N LYS A 25 6.34 10.33 14.14
CA LYS A 25 7.80 10.49 14.10
C LYS A 25 8.52 9.22 13.63
N ILE A 26 8.02 8.04 14.03
CA ILE A 26 8.59 6.75 13.60
C ILE A 26 8.29 6.55 12.11
N ILE A 27 7.07 6.88 11.69
CA ILE A 27 6.66 6.79 10.27
C ILE A 27 7.53 7.70 9.41
N ASP A 28 7.80 8.93 9.85
CA ASP A 28 8.57 9.91 9.08
C ASP A 28 10.10 9.65 9.09
N SER A 29 10.58 8.71 9.89
CA SER A 29 12.00 8.36 9.96
C SER A 29 12.51 7.59 8.72
N LEU A 30 11.62 6.98 7.95
CA LEU A 30 11.95 6.19 6.75
C LEU A 30 11.02 6.58 5.59
N PRO A 31 11.40 6.27 4.33
CA PRO A 31 10.50 6.42 3.21
C PRO A 31 9.18 5.66 3.39
N THR A 32 8.07 6.27 3.00
CA THR A 32 6.72 5.77 3.26
C THR A 32 6.02 5.29 1.99
N ILE A 33 5.34 4.15 2.07
CA ILE A 33 4.35 3.72 1.06
C ILE A 33 2.95 3.94 1.63
N ARG A 34 2.16 4.77 0.95
CA ARG A 34 0.74 5.02 1.28
C ARG A 34 -0.18 4.46 0.21
N PHE A 35 -1.45 4.25 0.54
CA PHE A 35 -2.39 3.54 -0.30
C PHE A 35 -3.62 4.37 -0.65
N ASN A 36 -4.08 4.25 -1.89
CA ASN A 36 -5.34 4.79 -2.37
C ASN A 36 -5.47 6.29 -2.04
N ARG A 37 -6.50 6.71 -1.31
CA ARG A 37 -6.71 8.13 -1.00
C ARG A 37 -5.58 8.76 -0.19
N ALA A 38 -4.85 7.99 0.61
CA ALA A 38 -3.63 8.40 1.31
C ALA A 38 -3.71 9.77 2.03
N ASP A 39 -4.92 10.26 2.36
CA ASP A 39 -5.10 11.55 3.04
C ASP A 39 -4.43 11.50 4.41
N ILE A 40 -3.69 12.55 4.77
CA ILE A 40 -3.11 12.71 6.11
C ILE A 40 -3.99 13.71 6.84
N VAL A 41 -4.65 13.24 7.90
CA VAL A 41 -5.57 14.04 8.71
C VAL A 41 -5.01 14.31 10.11
N ASP A 42 -4.05 13.52 10.56
CA ASP A 42 -3.35 13.65 11.83
C ASP A 42 -1.89 13.22 11.66
N THR A 43 -0.98 14.19 11.65
CA THR A 43 0.45 13.95 11.47
C THR A 43 1.11 13.30 12.68
N GLU A 44 0.55 13.44 13.89
CA GLU A 44 1.09 12.79 15.08
C GLU A 44 0.95 11.27 15.00
N SER A 45 -0.14 10.79 14.42
CA SER A 45 -0.41 9.36 14.25
C SER A 45 0.07 8.81 12.91
N GLN A 46 -0.12 9.57 11.80
CA GLN A 46 0.10 9.09 10.43
C GLN A 46 1.45 9.50 9.84
N GLY A 47 2.20 10.41 10.49
CA GLY A 47 3.36 11.06 9.86
C GLY A 47 2.96 12.00 8.72
N SER A 48 3.93 12.66 8.15
CA SER A 48 3.76 13.69 7.10
C SER A 48 4.39 13.33 5.76
N ARG A 49 5.21 12.30 5.67
CA ARG A 49 5.96 11.93 4.46
C ARG A 49 5.07 11.40 3.33
N TRP A 50 5.47 11.74 2.10
CA TRP A 50 4.78 11.42 0.85
C TRP A 50 5.78 10.87 -0.19
N ASP A 51 6.33 9.67 0.02
CA ASP A 51 7.35 9.13 -0.88
C ASP A 51 6.73 8.28 -2.01
N TYR A 52 5.93 7.25 -1.65
CA TYR A 52 5.33 6.33 -2.61
C TYR A 52 3.81 6.29 -2.42
N LEU A 53 3.08 6.32 -3.53
CA LEU A 53 1.63 6.09 -3.56
C LEU A 53 1.32 4.80 -4.31
N ALA A 54 0.68 3.86 -3.66
CA ALA A 54 0.21 2.62 -4.27
C ALA A 54 -1.31 2.62 -4.46
N SER A 55 -1.78 2.32 -5.67
CA SER A 55 -3.20 2.20 -5.98
C SER A 55 -3.45 1.31 -7.18
N SER A 56 -4.68 0.79 -7.27
CA SER A 56 -5.24 0.17 -8.47
C SER A 56 -6.17 1.12 -9.26
N GLU A 57 -6.29 2.38 -8.84
CA GLU A 57 -7.20 3.37 -9.43
C GLU A 57 -6.44 4.56 -10.00
N ILE A 58 -6.64 4.86 -11.30
CA ILE A 58 -6.00 5.98 -11.99
C ILE A 58 -6.37 7.32 -11.35
N ASN A 59 -7.66 7.53 -11.04
CA ASN A 59 -8.15 8.78 -10.46
C ASN A 59 -7.45 9.13 -9.14
N THR A 60 -7.00 8.13 -8.40
CA THR A 60 -6.19 8.34 -7.19
C THR A 60 -4.86 9.01 -7.53
N PHE A 61 -4.18 8.56 -8.58
CA PHE A 61 -2.91 9.15 -9.00
C PHE A 61 -3.10 10.54 -9.60
N GLU A 62 -4.17 10.75 -10.36
CA GLU A 62 -4.53 12.06 -10.91
C GLU A 62 -4.77 13.07 -9.80
N LYS A 63 -5.52 12.72 -8.77
CA LYS A 63 -5.78 13.60 -7.61
C LYS A 63 -4.50 14.13 -6.97
N TYR A 64 -3.46 13.31 -6.85
CA TYR A 64 -2.28 13.66 -6.06
C TYR A 64 -1.08 14.10 -6.90
N ASN A 65 -1.03 13.78 -8.18
CA ASN A 65 0.18 13.95 -8.99
C ASN A 65 -0.05 14.58 -10.38
N ALA A 66 -1.27 15.07 -10.69
CA ALA A 66 -1.54 15.63 -12.02
C ALA A 66 -0.81 16.96 -12.26
N GLU A 67 -0.95 17.92 -11.36
CA GLU A 67 -0.41 19.27 -11.52
C GLU A 67 0.87 19.46 -10.68
N THR A 68 0.81 19.11 -9.41
CA THR A 68 1.93 19.19 -8.47
C THR A 68 2.16 17.84 -7.82
N PRO A 69 3.18 17.08 -8.26
CA PRO A 69 3.44 15.77 -7.72
C PRO A 69 3.73 15.82 -6.22
N LYS A 70 2.84 15.22 -5.40
CA LYS A 70 3.06 15.05 -3.96
C LYS A 70 3.94 13.84 -3.66
N PHE A 71 3.84 12.81 -4.50
CA PHE A 71 4.61 11.57 -4.36
C PHE A 71 5.75 11.50 -5.36
N HIS A 72 6.90 11.02 -4.93
CA HIS A 72 8.07 10.82 -5.79
C HIS A 72 7.91 9.62 -6.73
N THR A 73 7.15 8.61 -6.33
CA THR A 73 6.95 7.38 -7.10
C THR A 73 5.52 6.86 -6.94
N LEU A 74 4.93 6.46 -8.06
CA LEU A 74 3.63 5.81 -8.12
C LEU A 74 3.80 4.31 -8.28
N ILE A 75 3.13 3.51 -7.43
CA ILE A 75 3.12 2.05 -7.48
C ILE A 75 1.76 1.59 -7.99
N PHE A 76 1.75 1.03 -9.18
CA PHE A 76 0.55 0.53 -9.84
C PHE A 76 0.32 -0.93 -9.49
N THR A 77 -0.78 -1.21 -8.77
CA THR A 77 -1.20 -2.56 -8.44
C THR A 77 -2.27 -3.01 -9.41
N PRO A 78 -2.04 -4.05 -10.24
CA PRO A 78 -3.01 -4.50 -11.22
C PRO A 78 -4.21 -5.16 -10.54
N ASN A 79 -5.41 -4.80 -10.97
CA ASN A 79 -6.64 -5.46 -10.56
C ASN A 79 -7.49 -5.96 -11.73
N LYS A 80 -7.26 -5.40 -12.94
CA LYS A 80 -7.95 -5.76 -14.19
C LYS A 80 -7.05 -5.45 -15.39
N LYS A 81 -7.20 -6.18 -16.50
CA LYS A 81 -6.46 -5.94 -17.75
C LYS A 81 -6.61 -4.51 -18.29
N GLU A 82 -7.80 -3.90 -18.14
CA GLU A 82 -8.05 -2.51 -18.55
C GLU A 82 -7.19 -1.49 -17.80
N PHE A 83 -6.76 -1.81 -16.58
CA PHE A 83 -5.94 -0.92 -15.78
C PHE A 83 -4.58 -0.67 -16.45
N GLU A 84 -3.95 -1.69 -17.04
CA GLU A 84 -2.68 -1.53 -17.76
C GLU A 84 -2.80 -0.57 -18.94
N TYR A 85 -3.89 -0.64 -19.69
CA TYR A 85 -4.15 0.27 -20.80
C TYR A 85 -4.30 1.73 -20.32
N LYS A 86 -5.06 1.96 -19.26
CA LYS A 86 -5.22 3.29 -18.65
C LYS A 86 -3.89 3.85 -18.14
N VAL A 87 -3.08 3.03 -17.46
CA VAL A 87 -1.76 3.43 -16.96
C VAL A 87 -0.81 3.83 -18.09
N ARG A 88 -0.87 3.15 -19.25
CA ARG A 88 -0.06 3.51 -20.41
C ARG A 88 -0.45 4.87 -20.99
N LYS A 89 -1.74 5.20 -20.98
CA LYS A 89 -2.26 6.48 -21.51
C LYS A 89 -2.08 7.65 -20.53
N ALA A 90 -2.02 7.39 -19.24
CA ALA A 90 -1.89 8.43 -18.23
C ALA A 90 -0.49 9.09 -18.29
N LYS A 91 -0.50 10.41 -18.44
CA LYS A 91 0.72 11.23 -18.46
C LYS A 91 1.01 11.74 -17.06
N PHE A 92 1.78 10.98 -16.29
CA PHE A 92 2.30 11.43 -14.98
C PHE A 92 3.79 11.77 -15.13
N ASN A 93 4.20 12.94 -14.69
CA ASN A 93 5.60 13.37 -14.63
C ASN A 93 6.37 12.77 -13.43
N THR A 94 5.92 11.64 -12.94
CA THR A 94 6.39 10.99 -11.72
C THR A 94 6.89 9.58 -12.06
N ARG A 95 7.91 9.12 -11.35
CA ARG A 95 8.42 7.74 -11.49
C ARG A 95 7.30 6.73 -11.28
N LYS A 96 7.30 5.66 -12.06
CA LYS A 96 6.27 4.62 -12.03
C LYS A 96 6.89 3.26 -11.78
N ILE A 97 6.30 2.51 -10.86
CA ILE A 97 6.56 1.08 -10.63
C ILE A 97 5.26 0.35 -10.92
N LYS A 98 5.31 -0.67 -11.78
CA LYS A 98 4.17 -1.56 -12.04
C LYS A 98 4.42 -2.88 -11.37
N LEU A 99 3.52 -3.31 -10.51
CA LEU A 99 3.60 -4.65 -9.96
C LEU A 99 3.21 -5.68 -11.04
N PRO A 100 3.86 -6.84 -11.07
CA PRO A 100 3.58 -7.87 -12.07
C PRO A 100 2.15 -8.42 -11.92
N ILE A 101 1.40 -8.50 -13.01
CA ILE A 101 0.01 -8.99 -13.00
C ILE A 101 -0.08 -10.44 -12.52
N PHE A 102 0.90 -11.28 -12.87
CA PHE A 102 0.92 -12.68 -12.45
C PHE A 102 0.96 -12.86 -10.93
N GLN A 103 1.55 -11.90 -10.19
CA GLN A 103 1.54 -11.92 -8.72
C GLN A 103 0.14 -11.65 -8.16
N SER A 104 -0.60 -10.71 -8.77
CA SER A 104 -1.99 -10.45 -8.40
C SER A 104 -2.88 -11.65 -8.70
N GLU A 105 -2.69 -12.30 -9.85
CA GLU A 105 -3.42 -13.52 -10.23
C GLU A 105 -3.09 -14.69 -9.30
N TRP A 106 -1.82 -14.88 -8.96
CA TRP A 106 -1.40 -15.92 -8.02
C TRP A 106 -2.02 -15.70 -6.62
N LEU A 107 -1.99 -14.46 -6.11
CA LEU A 107 -2.63 -14.10 -4.83
C LEU A 107 -4.14 -14.35 -4.88
N ALA A 108 -4.81 -13.96 -5.96
CA ALA A 108 -6.25 -14.17 -6.13
C ALA A 108 -6.61 -15.66 -6.09
N ASN A 109 -5.84 -16.51 -6.76
CA ASN A 109 -6.02 -17.96 -6.72
C ASN A 109 -5.75 -18.53 -5.31
N LYS A 110 -4.67 -18.09 -4.67
CA LYS A 110 -4.29 -18.55 -3.32
C LYS A 110 -5.34 -18.21 -2.27
N LEU A 111 -5.94 -17.03 -2.36
CA LEU A 111 -6.95 -16.54 -1.41
C LEU A 111 -8.38 -16.92 -1.82
N SER A 112 -8.61 -17.33 -3.07
CA SER A 112 -9.94 -17.43 -3.69
C SER A 112 -10.74 -16.12 -3.53
N ALA A 113 -10.05 -14.98 -3.62
CA ALA A 113 -10.60 -13.63 -3.48
C ALA A 113 -9.68 -12.61 -4.15
N THR A 114 -10.21 -11.44 -4.52
CA THR A 114 -9.40 -10.35 -5.07
C THR A 114 -8.44 -9.82 -4.00
N PRO A 115 -7.10 -9.80 -4.24
CA PRO A 115 -6.15 -9.26 -3.27
C PRO A 115 -6.28 -7.73 -3.16
N SER A 116 -6.18 -7.21 -1.93
CA SER A 116 -6.15 -5.75 -1.71
C SER A 116 -4.85 -5.13 -2.23
N THR A 117 -4.88 -3.83 -2.49
CA THR A 117 -3.68 -3.06 -2.86
C THR A 117 -2.56 -3.22 -1.83
N GLY A 118 -2.92 -3.19 -0.54
CA GLY A 118 -1.96 -3.36 0.54
C GLY A 118 -1.28 -4.72 0.52
N LEU A 119 -2.06 -5.80 0.37
CA LEU A 119 -1.51 -7.15 0.27
C LEU A 119 -0.59 -7.31 -0.94
N GLN A 120 -0.97 -6.80 -2.11
CA GLN A 120 -0.15 -6.89 -3.32
C GLN A 120 1.22 -6.23 -3.13
N VAL A 121 1.27 -5.06 -2.48
CA VAL A 121 2.54 -4.37 -2.20
C VAL A 121 3.37 -5.14 -1.17
N LEU A 122 2.78 -5.62 -0.08
CA LEU A 122 3.51 -6.39 0.93
C LEU A 122 4.07 -7.69 0.35
N TYR A 123 3.29 -8.40 -0.47
CA TYR A 123 3.77 -9.59 -1.16
C TYR A 123 4.94 -9.26 -2.10
N TYR A 124 4.84 -8.18 -2.88
CA TYR A 124 5.91 -7.75 -3.77
C TYR A 124 7.21 -7.41 -3.02
N LEU A 125 7.12 -6.73 -1.87
CA LEU A 125 8.29 -6.44 -1.02
C LEU A 125 8.92 -7.73 -0.46
N SER A 126 8.12 -8.73 -0.13
CA SER A 126 8.60 -10.06 0.28
C SER A 126 9.34 -10.77 -0.85
N GLU A 127 8.78 -10.78 -2.06
CA GLU A 127 9.42 -11.38 -3.25
C GLU A 127 10.76 -10.69 -3.61
N MET A 128 10.88 -9.39 -3.31
CA MET A 128 12.14 -8.66 -3.41
C MET A 128 13.11 -8.95 -2.26
N ASN A 129 12.75 -9.82 -1.33
CA ASN A 129 13.54 -10.13 -0.13
C ASN A 129 13.87 -8.90 0.74
N ASN A 130 13.00 -7.87 0.75
CA ASN A 130 13.18 -6.72 1.63
C ASN A 130 12.91 -7.13 3.09
N LYS A 131 13.94 -7.16 3.93
CA LYS A 131 13.85 -7.53 5.35
C LYS A 131 13.58 -6.34 6.29
N ASN A 132 13.56 -5.12 5.78
CA ASN A 132 13.50 -3.90 6.59
C ASN A 132 12.18 -3.15 6.35
N VAL A 133 11.05 -3.80 6.64
CA VAL A 133 9.71 -3.21 6.50
C VAL A 133 9.04 -3.07 7.86
N SER A 134 8.49 -1.88 8.12
CA SER A 134 7.62 -1.61 9.27
C SER A 134 6.21 -1.26 8.77
N ILE A 135 5.19 -1.89 9.35
CA ILE A 135 3.80 -1.82 8.90
C ILE A 135 2.96 -1.11 9.96
N PHE A 136 2.20 -0.10 9.55
CA PHE A 136 1.32 0.72 10.40
C PHE A 136 -0.08 0.79 9.83
N GLY A 137 -1.11 0.83 10.68
CA GLY A 137 -2.50 1.01 10.25
C GLY A 137 -3.04 -0.15 9.40
N PHE A 138 -2.54 -1.37 9.61
CA PHE A 138 -3.05 -2.61 9.02
C PHE A 138 -3.69 -3.45 10.10
N ASP A 139 -4.99 -3.35 10.24
CA ASP A 139 -5.78 -4.16 11.19
C ASP A 139 -6.72 -5.15 10.50
N PHE A 140 -6.67 -5.23 9.14
CA PHE A 140 -7.46 -6.15 8.32
C PHE A 140 -8.97 -5.98 8.53
N LYS A 141 -9.42 -4.70 8.55
CA LYS A 141 -10.82 -4.30 8.73
C LYS A 141 -11.42 -4.65 10.09
N LYS A 142 -10.62 -4.81 11.13
CA LYS A 142 -11.12 -4.81 12.52
C LYS A 142 -11.70 -3.44 12.89
N THR A 143 -11.09 -2.36 12.39
CA THR A 143 -11.68 -1.02 12.34
C THR A 143 -12.02 -0.64 10.89
N ARG A 144 -12.71 0.48 10.71
CA ARG A 144 -13.01 0.99 9.37
C ARG A 144 -11.77 1.60 8.71
N THR A 145 -11.84 1.77 7.40
CA THR A 145 -10.97 2.70 6.69
C THR A 145 -11.44 4.12 7.04
N PHE A 146 -10.56 4.96 7.56
CA PHE A 146 -10.94 6.25 8.17
C PHE A 146 -11.64 7.24 7.21
N TYR A 147 -11.56 7.04 5.91
CA TYR A 147 -12.25 7.88 4.92
C TYR A 147 -13.45 7.19 4.25
N GLU A 148 -13.84 6.00 4.69
CA GLU A 148 -14.95 5.24 4.11
C GLU A 148 -16.05 4.97 5.14
N THR A 149 -17.28 5.27 4.77
CA THR A 149 -18.46 5.00 5.60
C THR A 149 -19.00 3.57 5.47
N ARG A 150 -18.59 2.84 4.41
CA ARG A 150 -19.05 1.47 4.13
C ARG A 150 -17.88 0.57 3.76
N ASN A 151 -17.81 -0.59 4.41
CA ASN A 151 -16.92 -1.68 3.97
C ASN A 151 -17.48 -2.31 2.70
N LYS A 152 -17.12 -1.78 1.54
CA LYS A 152 -17.35 -2.41 0.26
C LYS A 152 -16.05 -3.04 -0.19
N GLY A 153 -15.94 -4.35 -0.20
CA GLY A 153 -14.74 -5.00 -0.71
C GLY A 153 -15.02 -6.42 -1.17
N GLN A 154 -14.46 -6.78 -2.32
CA GLN A 154 -14.35 -8.14 -2.84
C GLN A 154 -13.17 -8.90 -2.20
N HIS A 155 -12.65 -8.38 -1.07
CA HIS A 155 -11.47 -8.88 -0.39
C HIS A 155 -11.85 -9.80 0.77
N ASP A 156 -11.13 -10.90 0.94
CA ASP A 156 -11.22 -11.74 2.13
C ASP A 156 -10.17 -11.30 3.17
N TYR A 157 -10.53 -10.33 4.01
CA TYR A 157 -9.60 -9.76 4.98
C TYR A 157 -9.13 -10.74 6.05
N ASN A 158 -9.86 -11.82 6.32
CA ASN A 158 -9.42 -12.85 7.26
C ASN A 158 -8.26 -13.65 6.65
N LYS A 159 -8.41 -14.06 5.38
CA LYS A 159 -7.33 -14.75 4.66
C LYS A 159 -6.14 -13.83 4.40
N GLU A 160 -6.38 -12.56 4.05
CA GLU A 160 -5.30 -11.58 3.90
C GLU A 160 -4.54 -11.38 5.21
N SER A 161 -5.23 -11.30 6.34
CA SER A 161 -4.61 -11.18 7.66
C SER A 161 -3.67 -12.33 7.95
N ALA A 162 -4.14 -13.57 7.77
CA ALA A 162 -3.34 -14.77 7.99
C ALA A 162 -2.11 -14.79 7.06
N PHE A 163 -2.30 -14.44 5.79
CA PHE A 163 -1.23 -14.39 4.80
C PHE A 163 -0.17 -13.33 5.16
N VAL A 164 -0.59 -12.11 5.48
CA VAL A 164 0.34 -11.01 5.82
C VAL A 164 1.09 -11.32 7.12
N LEU A 165 0.46 -11.91 8.13
CA LEU A 165 1.16 -12.30 9.35
C LEU A 165 2.25 -13.34 9.10
N ASN A 166 2.02 -14.28 8.20
CA ASN A 166 3.04 -15.22 7.76
C ASN A 166 4.19 -14.50 7.03
N LEU A 167 3.91 -13.51 6.16
CA LEU A 167 4.95 -12.69 5.54
C LEU A 167 5.78 -11.92 6.58
N VAL A 168 5.11 -11.35 7.59
CA VAL A 168 5.78 -10.61 8.70
C VAL A 168 6.77 -11.53 9.42
N GLU A 169 6.34 -12.74 9.75
CA GLU A 169 7.19 -13.74 10.42
C GLU A 169 8.36 -14.17 9.53
N GLN A 170 8.11 -14.57 8.29
CA GLN A 170 9.12 -15.05 7.35
C GLN A 170 10.19 -14.00 7.01
N ASN A 171 9.81 -12.72 6.99
CA ASN A 171 10.72 -11.64 6.63
C ASN A 171 11.30 -10.89 7.83
N GLY A 172 10.86 -11.19 9.05
CA GLY A 172 11.27 -10.47 10.25
C GLY A 172 10.76 -9.02 10.29
N TRP A 173 9.64 -8.73 9.62
CA TRP A 173 9.05 -7.39 9.58
C TRP A 173 8.44 -6.99 10.92
N LYS A 174 8.31 -5.67 11.12
CA LYS A 174 7.62 -5.12 12.30
C LYS A 174 6.20 -4.70 11.93
N ILE A 175 5.22 -5.04 12.77
CA ILE A 175 3.84 -4.57 12.62
C ILE A 175 3.41 -3.83 13.89
N TYR A 176 3.00 -2.57 13.74
CA TYR A 176 2.55 -1.69 14.80
C TYR A 176 1.01 -1.66 14.78
N ARG A 177 0.38 -2.21 15.83
CA ARG A 177 -1.08 -2.35 16.02
C ARG A 177 -1.55 -1.58 17.23
#